data_daf0bddacdc499fc22aa999999121275
#
_entry.id   daf0bddacdc499fc22aa999999121275
#
_cell.length_a   1.000
_cell.length_b   1.000
_cell.length_c   1.000
_cell.angle_alpha   90.00
_cell.angle_beta   90.00
_cell.angle_gamma   90.00
#
_symmetry.space_group_name_H-M   'P 1'
#
loop_
_entity.id
_entity.type
_entity.pdbx_description
1 polymer ?
#
loop_
_entity_poly.entity_id
_entity_poly.type
_entity_poly.pdbx_seq_one_letter_code
_entity_poly.pdbx_strand_id
1 'polypeptide(L)'
;YLDMESAIVDAPSIGPRTAARFEKIGVMTVSDLVNRDAVEMSSRLKTRRLTESLIQEWQQQAILVCRIPELRGHDAQVLVACELTDVDKIAAMTPNELFSVVKPYVHSTKGQRQLRSAKTPDLVEVTDWIEYARNSRSLRAA
;
A
#
# COMPACT_ATOMS: atom_id res chain seq x y z
N TYR A 1 -5.88 10.59 -3.91
CA TYR A 1 -6.47 10.69 -2.57
C TYR A 1 -7.27 9.42 -2.23
N LEU A 2 -7.01 8.85 -1.10
CA LEU A 2 -7.71 7.65 -0.62
C LEU A 2 -8.13 7.87 0.83
N ASP A 3 -9.34 7.46 1.17
CA ASP A 3 -9.81 7.46 2.55
C ASP A 3 -10.56 6.15 2.86
N MET A 4 -11.02 6.02 4.09
CA MET A 4 -11.66 4.79 4.54
C MET A 4 -13.00 4.52 3.84
N GLU A 5 -13.61 5.53 3.25
CA GLU A 5 -14.88 5.38 2.53
C GLU A 5 -14.70 5.18 1.04
N SER A 6 -13.47 5.27 0.53
CA SER A 6 -13.17 5.02 -0.88
C SER A 6 -13.59 3.61 -1.26
N ALA A 7 -14.00 3.44 -2.53
CA ALA A 7 -14.36 2.12 -3.05
C ALA A 7 -13.15 1.19 -3.05
N ILE A 8 -13.39 -0.10 -2.84
CA ILE A 8 -12.31 -1.10 -2.79
C ILE A 8 -11.44 -1.09 -4.07
N VAL A 9 -12.03 -0.79 -5.22
CA VAL A 9 -11.28 -0.75 -6.49
C VAL A 9 -10.25 0.37 -6.53
N ASP A 10 -10.38 1.38 -5.68
CA ASP A 10 -9.45 2.51 -5.63
C ASP A 10 -8.22 2.23 -4.76
N ALA A 11 -8.23 1.14 -4.00
CA ALA A 11 -7.09 0.75 -3.17
C ALA A 11 -5.91 0.28 -4.04
N PRO A 12 -4.67 0.52 -3.60
CA PRO A 12 -3.51 0.05 -4.34
C PRO A 12 -3.57 -1.46 -4.58
N SER A 13 -3.10 -1.90 -5.73
CA SER A 13 -3.00 -3.32 -6.13
C SER A 13 -4.33 -3.99 -6.44
N ILE A 14 -5.46 -3.35 -6.19
CA ILE A 14 -6.77 -3.96 -6.38
C ILE A 14 -7.42 -3.41 -7.65
N GLY A 15 -7.37 -4.22 -8.70
CA GLY A 15 -8.04 -3.89 -9.95
C GLY A 15 -9.52 -4.30 -9.96
N PRO A 16 -10.24 -4.03 -11.06
CA PRO A 16 -11.68 -4.32 -11.14
C PRO A 16 -12.07 -5.76 -10.89
N ARG A 17 -11.30 -6.73 -11.37
CA ARG A 17 -11.60 -8.14 -11.18
C ARG A 17 -11.46 -8.56 -9.73
N THR A 18 -10.38 -8.13 -9.09
CA THR A 18 -10.13 -8.43 -7.68
C THR A 18 -11.17 -7.71 -6.81
N ALA A 19 -11.48 -6.45 -7.13
CA ALA A 19 -12.52 -5.71 -6.42
C ALA A 19 -13.86 -6.46 -6.48
N ALA A 20 -14.24 -6.98 -7.64
CA ALA A 20 -15.48 -7.75 -7.78
C ALA A 20 -15.51 -8.98 -6.87
N ARG A 21 -14.37 -9.64 -6.69
CA ARG A 21 -14.25 -10.79 -5.78
C ARG A 21 -14.45 -10.39 -4.33
N PHE A 22 -13.83 -9.29 -3.92
CA PHE A 22 -14.01 -8.74 -2.56
C PHE A 22 -15.45 -8.31 -2.32
N GLU A 23 -16.08 -7.69 -3.30
CA GLU A 23 -17.46 -7.24 -3.18
C GLU A 23 -18.43 -8.41 -2.92
N LYS A 24 -18.16 -9.56 -3.50
CA LYS A 24 -18.97 -10.76 -3.28
C LYS A 24 -18.96 -11.25 -1.84
N ILE A 25 -17.92 -10.92 -1.07
CA ILE A 25 -17.85 -11.28 0.34
C ILE A 25 -18.14 -10.09 1.26
N GLY A 26 -18.69 -9.01 0.70
CA GLY A 26 -19.12 -7.85 1.47
C GLY A 26 -18.04 -6.82 1.74
N VAL A 27 -16.90 -6.92 1.07
CA VAL A 27 -15.82 -5.92 1.17
C VAL A 27 -16.01 -4.90 0.06
N MET A 28 -16.63 -3.78 0.40
CA MET A 28 -17.04 -2.76 -0.56
C MET A 28 -16.15 -1.53 -0.53
N THR A 29 -15.56 -1.24 0.63
CA THR A 29 -14.77 -0.03 0.86
C THR A 29 -13.38 -0.37 1.40
N VAL A 30 -12.50 0.64 1.40
CA VAL A 30 -11.19 0.53 2.03
C VAL A 30 -11.34 0.20 3.51
N SER A 31 -12.33 0.79 4.19
CA SER A 31 -12.61 0.48 5.60
C SER A 31 -12.90 -1.00 5.79
N ASP A 32 -13.72 -1.60 4.92
CA ASP A 32 -14.01 -3.03 5.00
C ASP A 32 -12.74 -3.87 4.84
N LEU A 33 -11.88 -3.50 3.89
CA LEU A 33 -10.63 -4.22 3.67
C LEU A 33 -9.71 -4.14 4.89
N VAL A 34 -9.53 -2.96 5.43
CA VAL A 34 -8.57 -2.71 6.51
C VAL A 34 -9.03 -3.32 7.83
N ASN A 35 -10.34 -3.34 8.09
CA ASN A 35 -10.89 -3.76 9.37
C ASN A 35 -11.26 -5.24 9.46
N ARG A 36 -11.26 -5.96 8.34
CA ARG A 36 -11.57 -7.40 8.36
C ARG A 36 -10.30 -8.24 8.43
N ASP A 37 -10.43 -9.40 9.04
CA ASP A 37 -9.32 -10.34 9.19
C ASP A 37 -8.90 -10.94 7.85
N ALA A 38 -7.61 -10.90 7.56
CA ALA A 38 -7.06 -11.38 6.28
C ALA A 38 -7.26 -12.88 6.10
N VAL A 39 -7.18 -13.68 7.18
CA VAL A 39 -7.40 -15.12 7.12
C VAL A 39 -8.85 -15.41 6.75
N GLU A 40 -9.79 -14.70 7.37
CA GLU A 40 -11.23 -14.86 7.11
C GLU A 40 -11.54 -14.48 5.66
N MET A 41 -11.01 -13.35 5.18
CA MET A 41 -11.24 -12.93 3.80
C MET A 41 -10.65 -13.93 2.80
N SER A 42 -9.42 -14.36 3.02
CA SER A 42 -8.76 -15.35 2.16
C SER A 42 -9.57 -16.63 2.06
N SER A 43 -10.08 -17.12 3.18
CA SER A 43 -10.91 -18.31 3.24
C SER A 43 -12.20 -18.15 2.42
N ARG A 44 -12.85 -17.00 2.53
CA ARG A 44 -14.13 -16.74 1.83
C ARG A 44 -13.95 -16.47 0.35
N LEU A 45 -12.82 -15.91 -0.07
CA LEU A 45 -12.54 -15.67 -1.48
C LEU A 45 -12.32 -16.95 -2.28
N LYS A 46 -11.93 -18.04 -1.62
CA LYS A 46 -11.81 -19.38 -2.21
C LYS A 46 -10.94 -19.43 -3.47
N THR A 47 -9.86 -18.69 -3.48
CA THR A 47 -8.91 -18.72 -4.60
C THR A 47 -7.49 -18.78 -4.05
N ARG A 48 -6.65 -19.63 -4.66
CA ARG A 48 -5.26 -19.80 -4.27
C ARG A 48 -4.42 -18.54 -4.49
N ARG A 49 -4.86 -17.67 -5.37
CA ARG A 49 -4.11 -16.46 -5.71
C ARG A 49 -4.20 -15.38 -4.63
N LEU A 50 -5.30 -15.36 -3.89
CA LEU A 50 -5.55 -14.34 -2.87
C LEU A 50 -5.28 -14.92 -1.49
N THR A 51 -3.98 -15.00 -1.17
CA THR A 51 -3.51 -15.56 0.10
C THR A 51 -3.65 -14.54 1.22
N GLU A 52 -3.64 -15.02 2.46
CA GLU A 52 -3.61 -14.18 3.66
C GLU A 52 -2.48 -13.15 3.58
N SER A 53 -1.28 -13.61 3.23
CA SER A 53 -0.09 -12.77 3.15
C SER A 53 -0.26 -11.63 2.15
N LEU A 54 -0.80 -11.93 0.97
CA LEU A 54 -1.05 -10.93 -0.05
C LEU A 54 -2.10 -9.92 0.39
N ILE A 55 -3.17 -10.39 1.02
CA ILE A 55 -4.22 -9.50 1.53
C ILE A 55 -3.66 -8.58 2.61
N GLN A 56 -2.80 -9.09 3.50
CA GLN A 56 -2.14 -8.27 4.51
C GLN A 56 -1.27 -7.17 3.87
N GLU A 57 -0.56 -7.48 2.81
CA GLU A 57 0.21 -6.48 2.07
C GLU A 57 -0.72 -5.38 1.53
N TRP A 58 -1.85 -5.77 0.97
CA TRP A 58 -2.81 -4.79 0.43
C TRP A 58 -3.45 -3.94 1.53
N GLN A 59 -3.74 -4.53 2.68
CA GLN A 59 -4.21 -3.77 3.85
C GLN A 59 -3.19 -2.71 4.25
N GLN A 60 -1.91 -3.08 4.33
CA GLN A 60 -0.84 -2.14 4.68
C GLN A 60 -0.66 -1.04 3.64
N GLN A 61 -0.74 -1.40 2.35
CA GLN A 61 -0.67 -0.41 1.27
C GLN A 61 -1.79 0.62 1.39
N ALA A 62 -3.01 0.16 1.61
CA ALA A 62 -4.16 1.03 1.76
C ALA A 62 -4.02 1.95 2.98
N ILE A 63 -3.56 1.42 4.10
CA ILE A 63 -3.32 2.19 5.32
C ILE A 63 -2.31 3.31 5.06
N LEU A 64 -1.19 3.01 4.39
CA LEU A 64 -0.18 4.02 4.10
C LEU A 64 -0.73 5.15 3.24
N VAL A 65 -1.48 4.82 2.18
CA VAL A 65 -2.05 5.85 1.29
C VAL A 65 -3.10 6.69 2.02
N CYS A 66 -3.89 6.08 2.90
CA CYS A 66 -4.87 6.82 3.70
C CYS A 66 -4.19 7.77 4.70
N ARG A 67 -3.08 7.35 5.30
CA ARG A 67 -2.41 8.12 6.36
C ARG A 67 -1.39 9.13 5.86
N ILE A 68 -0.76 8.87 4.72
CA ILE A 68 0.31 9.73 4.19
C ILE A 68 -0.24 10.55 3.02
N PRO A 69 -0.50 11.87 3.22
CA PRO A 69 -0.99 12.72 2.14
C PRO A 69 -0.03 12.70 0.95
N GLU A 70 -0.56 12.78 -0.25
CA GLU A 70 0.20 12.82 -1.51
C GLU A 70 0.91 11.52 -1.90
N LEU A 71 0.94 10.51 -1.03
CA LEU A 71 1.53 9.22 -1.35
C LEU A 71 0.67 8.51 -2.39
N ARG A 72 1.31 8.05 -3.48
CA ARG A 72 0.62 7.34 -4.56
C ARG A 72 0.57 5.84 -4.27
N GLY A 73 -0.36 5.14 -4.95
CA GLY A 73 -0.51 3.69 -4.78
C GLY A 73 0.78 2.91 -5.01
N HIS A 74 1.50 3.22 -6.09
CA HIS A 74 2.75 2.50 -6.38
C HIS A 74 3.87 2.85 -5.40
N ASP A 75 3.86 4.02 -4.79
CA ASP A 75 4.81 4.37 -3.72
C ASP A 75 4.56 3.47 -2.52
N ALA A 76 3.30 3.29 -2.14
CA ALA A 76 2.91 2.41 -1.03
C ALA A 76 3.30 0.96 -1.33
N GLN A 77 3.15 0.51 -2.57
CA GLN A 77 3.56 -0.84 -2.96
C GLN A 77 5.05 -1.07 -2.72
N VAL A 78 5.89 -0.10 -3.09
CA VAL A 78 7.33 -0.18 -2.86
C VAL A 78 7.65 -0.20 -1.37
N LEU A 79 7.04 0.71 -0.60
CA LEU A 79 7.29 0.79 0.84
C LEU A 79 6.91 -0.50 1.56
N VAL A 80 5.74 -1.05 1.28
CA VAL A 80 5.29 -2.30 1.90
C VAL A 80 6.16 -3.47 1.47
N ALA A 81 6.57 -3.54 0.22
CA ALA A 81 7.48 -4.58 -0.26
C ALA A 81 8.82 -4.55 0.48
N CYS A 82 9.24 -3.36 0.94
CA CYS A 82 10.46 -3.19 1.74
C CYS A 82 10.20 -3.28 3.25
N GLU A 83 9.00 -3.73 3.64
CA GLU A 83 8.59 -3.85 5.05
C GLU A 83 8.55 -2.52 5.80
N LEU A 84 8.38 -1.42 5.07
CA LEU A 84 8.28 -0.08 5.63
C LEU A 84 6.80 0.27 5.79
N THR A 85 6.19 -0.23 6.85
CA THR A 85 4.76 -0.09 7.11
C THR A 85 4.43 0.87 8.26
N ASP A 86 5.44 1.32 8.98
CA ASP A 86 5.26 2.22 10.13
C ASP A 86 5.48 3.67 9.69
N VAL A 87 4.41 4.44 9.67
CA VAL A 87 4.44 5.83 9.24
C VAL A 87 5.42 6.68 10.06
N ASP A 88 5.45 6.47 11.37
CA ASP A 88 6.34 7.24 12.25
C ASP A 88 7.80 6.91 11.99
N LYS A 89 8.12 5.67 11.70
CA LYS A 89 9.48 5.27 11.34
C LYS A 89 9.90 5.90 10.01
N ILE A 90 9.02 5.89 9.03
CA ILE A 90 9.30 6.55 7.73
C ILE A 90 9.56 8.04 7.94
N ALA A 91 8.73 8.70 8.74
CA ALA A 91 8.87 10.12 9.04
C ALA A 91 10.19 10.46 9.73
N ALA A 92 10.74 9.51 10.48
CA ALA A 92 11.99 9.70 11.23
C ALA A 92 13.25 9.33 10.44
N MET A 93 13.11 8.72 9.27
CA MET A 93 14.26 8.32 8.44
C MET A 93 14.89 9.52 7.74
N THR A 94 16.19 9.40 7.47
CA THR A 94 16.85 10.35 6.57
C THR A 94 16.63 9.89 5.12
N PRO A 95 16.70 10.82 4.15
CA PRO A 95 16.56 10.44 2.73
C PRO A 95 17.54 9.35 2.30
N ASN A 96 18.79 9.43 2.74
CA ASN A 96 19.80 8.42 2.39
C ASN A 96 19.47 7.05 2.97
N GLU A 97 19.00 7.00 4.22
CA GLU A 97 18.58 5.75 4.85
C GLU A 97 17.43 5.11 4.07
N LEU A 98 16.39 5.87 3.79
CA LEU A 98 15.24 5.35 3.08
C LEU A 98 15.61 4.91 1.66
N PHE A 99 16.39 5.72 0.96
CA PHE A 99 16.83 5.38 -0.39
C PHE A 99 17.65 4.09 -0.41
N SER A 100 18.53 3.90 0.58
CA SER A 100 19.35 2.69 0.67
C SER A 100 18.51 1.44 0.90
N VAL A 101 17.35 1.55 1.53
CA VAL A 101 16.43 0.43 1.74
C VAL A 101 15.64 0.11 0.47
N VAL A 102 15.12 1.12 -0.22
CA VAL A 102 14.24 0.88 -1.38
C VAL A 102 15.01 0.58 -2.66
N LYS A 103 16.23 1.07 -2.81
CA LYS A 103 17.02 0.93 -4.04
C LYS A 103 17.22 -0.53 -4.48
N PRO A 104 17.65 -1.46 -3.61
CA PRO A 104 17.80 -2.86 -4.01
C PRO A 104 16.50 -3.47 -4.52
N TYR A 105 15.37 -3.14 -3.89
CA TYR A 105 14.08 -3.67 -4.31
C TYR A 105 13.68 -3.13 -5.68
N VAL A 106 13.77 -1.81 -5.91
CA VAL A 106 13.32 -1.22 -7.18
C VAL A 106 14.18 -1.67 -8.36
N HIS A 107 15.44 -2.05 -8.12
CA HIS A 107 16.30 -2.61 -9.15
C HIS A 107 16.21 -4.14 -9.28
N SER A 108 15.46 -4.81 -8.40
CA SER A 108 15.23 -6.24 -8.48
C SER A 108 14.24 -6.57 -9.59
N THR A 109 14.21 -7.83 -10.01
CA THR A 109 13.25 -8.31 -11.01
C THR A 109 11.80 -8.07 -10.53
N LYS A 110 11.53 -8.36 -9.26
CA LYS A 110 10.20 -8.16 -8.67
C LYS A 110 9.81 -6.69 -8.65
N GLY A 111 10.74 -5.82 -8.26
CA GLY A 111 10.50 -4.37 -8.24
C GLY A 111 10.24 -3.81 -9.62
N GLN A 112 11.00 -4.24 -10.62
CA GLN A 112 10.82 -3.81 -12.00
C GLN A 112 9.46 -4.26 -12.56
N ARG A 113 9.02 -5.47 -12.23
CA ARG A 113 7.69 -5.94 -12.61
C ARG A 113 6.58 -5.10 -11.97
N GLN A 114 6.75 -4.73 -10.71
CA GLN A 114 5.78 -3.92 -9.99
C GLN A 114 5.68 -2.51 -10.55
N LEU A 115 6.81 -1.89 -10.82
CA LEU A 115 6.86 -0.54 -11.38
C LEU A 115 6.42 -0.51 -12.85
N ARG A 116 6.60 -1.63 -13.55
CA ARG A 116 6.33 -1.74 -14.98
C ARG A 116 7.10 -0.67 -15.75
N SER A 117 6.40 0.24 -16.45
CA SER A 117 7.02 1.34 -17.17
C SER A 117 7.13 2.61 -16.33
N ALA A 118 6.74 2.57 -15.07
CA ALA A 118 6.84 3.74 -14.19
C ALA A 118 8.30 4.05 -13.88
N LYS A 119 8.58 5.33 -13.66
CA LYS A 119 9.92 5.78 -13.31
C LYS A 119 10.36 5.19 -11.98
N THR A 120 11.60 4.72 -11.92
CA THR A 120 12.22 4.25 -10.68
C THR A 120 12.33 5.40 -9.69
N PRO A 121 11.88 5.24 -8.44
CA PRO A 121 12.02 6.28 -7.42
C PRO A 121 13.47 6.71 -7.23
N ASP A 122 13.71 8.01 -7.23
CA ASP A 122 15.01 8.59 -6.98
C ASP A 122 15.08 9.20 -5.57
N LEU A 123 16.22 9.80 -5.24
CA LEU A 123 16.42 10.40 -3.93
C LEU A 123 15.44 11.54 -3.65
N VAL A 124 15.06 12.29 -4.68
CA VAL A 124 14.09 13.39 -4.54
C VAL A 124 12.72 12.86 -4.16
N GLU A 125 12.25 11.83 -4.86
CA GLU A 125 10.94 11.22 -4.56
C GLU A 125 10.91 10.63 -3.15
N VAL A 126 11.97 9.93 -2.76
CA VAL A 126 12.08 9.33 -1.43
C VAL A 126 12.08 10.42 -0.34
N THR A 127 12.74 11.54 -0.61
CA THR A 127 12.73 12.69 0.30
C THR A 127 11.30 13.22 0.45
N ASP A 128 10.55 13.29 -0.65
CA ASP A 128 9.15 13.72 -0.62
C ASP A 128 8.29 12.76 0.22
N TRP A 129 8.51 11.45 0.12
CA TRP A 129 7.77 10.47 0.92
C TRP A 129 7.95 10.71 2.42
N ILE A 130 9.19 11.03 2.84
CA ILE A 130 9.48 11.33 4.25
C ILE A 130 8.73 12.58 4.69
N GLU A 131 8.75 13.62 3.86
CA GLU A 131 8.05 14.87 4.15
C GLU A 131 6.54 14.63 4.23
N TYR A 132 5.98 13.86 3.30
CA TYR A 132 4.57 13.49 3.34
C TYR A 132 4.23 12.70 4.61
N ALA A 133 5.11 11.79 5.03
CA ALA A 133 4.90 10.99 6.24
C ALA A 133 4.90 11.87 7.50
N ARG A 134 5.68 12.94 7.52
CA ARG A 134 5.69 13.90 8.63
C ARG A 134 4.35 14.63 8.78
N ASN A 135 3.58 14.72 7.70
CA ASN A 135 2.26 15.31 7.68
C ASN A 135 1.16 14.26 7.74
N SER A 136 1.45 13.08 8.27
CA SER A 136 0.51 11.98 8.33
C SER A 136 -0.74 12.32 9.14
N ARG A 137 -1.83 11.64 8.80
CA ARG A 137 -3.12 11.79 9.45
C ARG A 137 -3.59 10.43 9.97
N SER A 138 -4.55 10.44 10.91
CA SER A 138 -5.14 9.20 11.38
C SER A 138 -6.11 8.64 10.33
N LEU A 139 -6.41 7.34 10.41
CA LEU A 139 -7.37 6.71 9.51
C LEU A 139 -8.78 7.28 9.63
N ARG A 140 -9.10 7.88 10.78
CA ARG A 140 -10.42 8.45 11.06
C ARG A 140 -10.53 9.93 10.74
N ALA A 141 -9.44 10.55 10.34
CA ALA A 141 -9.45 11.95 9.92
C ALA A 141 -10.02 12.00 8.51
N ALA A 142 -11.26 12.33 8.40
CA ALA A 142 -11.93 12.49 7.13
C ALA A 142 -11.63 13.89 6.58
#